data_482323c393835d6dbbb25e9b44e607fd
#
_entry.id   482323c393835d6dbbb25e9b44e607fd
#
_cell.length_a   1.000
_cell.length_b   1.000
_cell.length_c   1.000
_cell.angle_alpha   90.00
_cell.angle_beta   90.00
_cell.angle_gamma   90.00
#
_symmetry.space_group_name_H-M   'P 1'
#
loop_
_entity.id
_entity.type
_entity.pdbx_description
1 polymer ?
#
loop_
_entity_poly.entity_id
_entity_poly.type
_entity_poly.pdbx_seq_one_letter_code
_entity_poly.pdbx_strand_id
1 'polypeptide(L)'
;EADAGMEVVVDGGKISAPKPAAMLGGTQVEVRDLFFNTPARLKFMKGERAEASAINDVVRRIALAFPHVRFAVSGPDRQALTWSGGDDDFVPSLKRISDVIGTEFADNAIKVNAVREGVFLTGLAGLPSYNRASATHQFAYVNGRPVKDKQIAGAIRAAYMDTMARDRHAVAVLFLELEPGLVDVN
;
A
#
# COMPACT_ATOMS: atom_id res chain seq x y z
N GLU A 1 27.28 -20.64 2.92
CA GLU A 1 25.84 -20.80 2.63
C GLU A 1 25.34 -22.00 3.45
N ALA A 2 24.25 -21.83 4.21
CA ALA A 2 23.67 -22.94 4.95
C ALA A 2 22.92 -23.84 3.96
N ASP A 3 23.20 -25.14 3.97
CA ASP A 3 22.58 -26.13 3.07
C ASP A 3 21.08 -26.37 3.37
N ALA A 4 20.52 -25.77 4.43
CA ALA A 4 19.13 -25.90 4.81
C ALA A 4 18.59 -24.60 5.43
N GLY A 5 17.29 -24.36 5.23
CA GLY A 5 16.57 -23.32 5.96
C GLY A 5 16.45 -23.63 7.45
N MET A 6 16.09 -22.62 8.23
CA MET A 6 15.81 -22.77 9.67
C MET A 6 14.38 -22.35 9.96
N GLU A 7 13.66 -23.16 10.74
CA GLU A 7 12.30 -22.85 11.20
C GLU A 7 12.32 -22.50 12.69
N VAL A 8 11.59 -21.44 13.04
CA VAL A 8 11.29 -21.04 14.42
C VAL A 8 9.78 -20.90 14.54
N VAL A 9 9.18 -21.54 15.54
CA VAL A 9 7.75 -21.46 15.83
C VAL A 9 7.54 -20.61 17.09
N VAL A 10 6.57 -19.73 17.04
CA VAL A 10 6.11 -18.95 18.20
C VAL A 10 4.66 -19.33 18.46
N ASP A 11 4.39 -19.93 19.61
CA ASP A 11 3.06 -20.34 20.04
C ASP A 11 2.73 -19.72 21.40
N GLY A 12 1.71 -18.84 21.44
CA GLY A 12 1.30 -18.16 22.65
C GLY A 12 2.41 -17.36 23.36
N GLY A 13 3.38 -16.84 22.60
CA GLY A 13 4.55 -16.13 23.12
C GLY A 13 5.73 -17.02 23.49
N LYS A 14 5.60 -18.34 23.39
CA LYS A 14 6.70 -19.30 23.60
C LYS A 14 7.43 -19.53 22.27
N ILE A 15 8.74 -19.32 22.27
CA ILE A 15 9.61 -19.49 21.11
C ILE A 15 10.24 -20.87 21.14
N SER A 16 10.12 -21.64 20.07
CA SER A 16 10.80 -22.92 19.92
C SER A 16 12.29 -22.74 19.65
N ALA A 17 13.09 -23.76 19.97
CA ALA A 17 14.45 -23.83 19.44
C ALA A 17 14.41 -23.87 17.90
N PRO A 18 15.39 -23.23 17.21
CA PRO A 18 15.50 -23.32 15.77
C PRO A 18 15.74 -24.78 15.34
N LYS A 19 15.06 -25.23 14.29
CA LYS A 19 15.25 -26.55 13.68
C LYS A 19 15.43 -26.44 12.16
N PRO A 20 16.17 -27.37 11.54
CA PRO A 20 16.31 -27.39 10.09
C PRO A 20 14.96 -27.54 9.40
N ALA A 21 14.79 -26.80 8.29
CA ALA A 21 13.59 -26.85 7.46
C ALA A 21 13.96 -26.93 5.97
N ALA A 22 13.16 -27.63 5.20
CA ALA A 22 13.33 -27.74 3.76
C ALA A 22 12.89 -26.41 3.10
N MET A 23 13.86 -25.56 2.74
CA MET A 23 13.60 -24.28 2.10
C MET A 23 14.73 -23.94 1.12
N LEU A 24 14.36 -23.58 -0.10
CA LEU A 24 15.32 -23.28 -1.19
C LEU A 24 15.88 -21.87 -1.17
N GLY A 25 15.52 -21.06 -0.18
CA GLY A 25 15.96 -19.68 -0.04
C GLY A 25 14.79 -18.71 0.23
N GLY A 26 15.13 -17.49 0.63
CA GLY A 26 14.14 -16.49 1.02
C GLY A 26 13.65 -16.63 2.46
N THR A 27 12.48 -16.04 2.75
CA THR A 27 11.83 -16.07 4.06
C THR A 27 10.36 -16.39 3.89
N GLN A 28 9.86 -17.36 4.66
CA GLN A 28 8.44 -17.67 4.76
C GLN A 28 7.96 -17.30 6.16
N VAL A 29 6.87 -16.54 6.22
CA VAL A 29 6.19 -16.21 7.48
C VAL A 29 4.77 -16.75 7.39
N GLU A 30 4.39 -17.59 8.35
CA GLU A 30 3.04 -18.13 8.46
C GLU A 30 2.42 -17.67 9.78
N VAL A 31 1.21 -17.13 9.72
CA VAL A 31 0.44 -16.72 10.89
C VAL A 31 -0.89 -17.48 10.87
N ARG A 32 -1.13 -18.27 11.91
CA ARG A 32 -2.37 -19.04 12.11
C ARG A 32 -3.13 -18.50 13.32
N ASP A 33 -4.43 -18.71 13.32
CA ASP A 33 -5.32 -18.41 14.45
C ASP A 33 -5.09 -17.00 15.03
N LEU A 34 -5.11 -16.00 14.14
CA LEU A 34 -4.87 -14.60 14.48
C LEU A 34 -5.78 -14.18 15.65
N PHE A 35 -5.17 -13.61 16.70
CA PHE A 35 -5.83 -13.16 17.93
C PHE A 35 -6.33 -14.26 18.87
N PHE A 36 -5.91 -15.54 18.73
CA PHE A 36 -6.33 -16.57 19.66
C PHE A 36 -6.01 -16.24 21.14
N ASN A 37 -4.86 -15.59 21.40
CA ASN A 37 -4.46 -15.12 22.74
C ASN A 37 -5.11 -13.77 23.13
N THR A 38 -5.83 -13.14 22.25
CA THR A 38 -6.49 -11.83 22.48
C THR A 38 -7.93 -11.85 21.96
N PRO A 39 -8.80 -12.68 22.58
CA PRO A 39 -10.16 -12.90 22.07
C PRO A 39 -11.02 -11.63 22.00
N ALA A 40 -10.69 -10.61 22.78
CA ALA A 40 -11.31 -9.30 22.68
C ALA A 40 -11.04 -8.65 21.31
N ARG A 41 -9.85 -8.80 20.74
CA ARG A 41 -9.52 -8.32 19.38
C ARG A 41 -10.18 -9.14 18.29
N LEU A 42 -10.33 -10.45 18.49
CA LEU A 42 -11.02 -11.34 17.55
C LEU A 42 -12.46 -10.86 17.27
N LYS A 43 -13.15 -10.33 18.29
CA LYS A 43 -14.52 -9.79 18.15
C LYS A 43 -14.62 -8.57 17.22
N PHE A 44 -13.53 -7.87 16.97
CA PHE A 44 -13.47 -6.72 16.07
C PHE A 44 -13.10 -7.09 14.63
N MET A 45 -12.76 -8.34 14.37
CA MET A 45 -12.55 -8.80 13.00
C MET A 45 -13.85 -8.72 12.21
N LYS A 46 -13.72 -8.24 11.01
CA LYS A 46 -14.84 -8.16 10.05
C LYS A 46 -15.05 -9.49 9.35
N GLY A 47 -16.06 -9.57 8.51
CA GLY A 47 -16.24 -10.74 7.65
C GLY A 47 -15.10 -10.88 6.63
N GLU A 48 -14.85 -12.11 6.16
CA GLU A 48 -13.73 -12.48 5.29
C GLU A 48 -13.52 -11.55 4.07
N ARG A 49 -14.61 -11.12 3.44
CA ARG A 49 -14.56 -10.19 2.29
C ARG A 49 -14.00 -8.83 2.68
N ALA A 50 -14.36 -8.33 3.85
CA ALA A 50 -13.91 -7.02 4.33
C ALA A 50 -12.44 -7.06 4.75
N GLU A 51 -12.03 -8.14 5.45
CA GLU A 51 -10.63 -8.37 5.82
C GLU A 51 -9.74 -8.52 4.58
N ALA A 52 -10.17 -9.30 3.62
CA ALA A 52 -9.41 -9.46 2.40
C ALA A 52 -9.35 -8.19 1.53
N SER A 53 -10.39 -7.34 1.56
CA SER A 53 -10.33 -6.01 0.94
C SER A 53 -9.29 -5.13 1.64
N ALA A 54 -9.22 -5.17 2.96
CA ALA A 54 -8.23 -4.44 3.74
C ALA A 54 -6.79 -4.93 3.45
N ILE A 55 -6.59 -6.25 3.33
CA ILE A 55 -5.30 -6.84 2.94
C ILE A 55 -4.90 -6.34 1.55
N ASN A 56 -5.80 -6.40 0.57
CA ASN A 56 -5.52 -5.93 -0.78
C ASN A 56 -5.15 -4.44 -0.81
N ASP A 57 -5.81 -3.61 0.02
CA ASP A 57 -5.50 -2.19 0.14
C ASP A 57 -4.08 -1.95 0.69
N VAL A 58 -3.69 -2.70 1.72
CA VAL A 58 -2.35 -2.64 2.29
C VAL A 58 -1.30 -3.07 1.26
N VAL A 59 -1.53 -4.21 0.57
CA VAL A 59 -0.57 -4.71 -0.41
C VAL A 59 -0.45 -3.78 -1.61
N ARG A 60 -1.54 -3.17 -2.09
CA ARG A 60 -1.50 -2.13 -3.14
C ARG A 60 -0.62 -0.95 -2.74
N ARG A 61 -0.78 -0.46 -1.50
CA ARG A 61 0.04 0.65 -0.98
C ARG A 61 1.51 0.30 -0.94
N ILE A 62 1.85 -0.89 -0.47
CA ILE A 62 3.23 -1.37 -0.43
C ILE A 62 3.75 -1.59 -1.86
N ALA A 63 2.95 -2.15 -2.76
CA ALA A 63 3.34 -2.39 -4.14
C ALA A 63 3.67 -1.12 -4.92
N LEU A 64 3.01 0.00 -4.61
CA LEU A 64 3.34 1.31 -5.19
C LEU A 64 4.58 1.94 -4.54
N ALA A 65 4.84 1.67 -3.26
CA ALA A 65 6.05 2.15 -2.57
C ALA A 65 7.32 1.40 -3.00
N PHE A 66 7.17 0.14 -3.45
CA PHE A 66 8.28 -0.74 -3.84
C PHE A 66 8.07 -1.27 -5.28
N PRO A 67 8.19 -0.41 -6.29
CA PRO A 67 7.87 -0.77 -7.68
C PRO A 67 8.82 -1.83 -8.26
N HIS A 68 10.04 -1.93 -7.77
CA HIS A 68 11.02 -2.94 -8.16
C HIS A 68 10.69 -4.35 -7.63
N VAL A 69 9.81 -4.46 -6.62
CA VAL A 69 9.42 -5.75 -6.03
C VAL A 69 8.21 -6.33 -6.76
N ARG A 70 8.27 -7.63 -7.06
CA ARG A 70 7.10 -8.38 -7.52
C ARG A 70 6.20 -8.71 -6.33
N PHE A 71 4.91 -8.45 -6.48
CA PHE A 71 3.90 -8.84 -5.50
C PHE A 71 2.92 -9.83 -6.09
N ALA A 72 2.53 -10.82 -5.30
CA ALA A 72 1.44 -11.73 -5.61
C ALA A 72 0.56 -11.89 -4.36
N VAL A 73 -0.75 -11.79 -4.54
CA VAL A 73 -1.75 -12.01 -3.49
C VAL A 73 -2.72 -13.06 -3.99
N SER A 74 -2.86 -14.12 -3.23
CA SER A 74 -3.81 -15.19 -3.51
C SER A 74 -4.67 -15.47 -2.26
N GLY A 75 -5.80 -16.10 -2.45
CA GLY A 75 -6.69 -16.50 -1.38
C GLY A 75 -7.77 -17.43 -1.90
N PRO A 76 -8.51 -18.12 -1.01
CA PRO A 76 -9.61 -18.97 -1.40
C PRO A 76 -10.66 -18.16 -2.18
N ASP A 77 -11.21 -18.76 -3.23
CA ASP A 77 -12.29 -18.21 -4.06
C ASP A 77 -12.02 -16.84 -4.70
N ARG A 78 -10.73 -16.50 -4.97
CA ARG A 78 -10.34 -15.23 -5.58
C ARG A 78 -9.34 -15.40 -6.69
N GLN A 79 -9.49 -14.55 -7.69
CA GLN A 79 -8.45 -14.40 -8.70
C GLN A 79 -7.18 -13.83 -8.06
N ALA A 80 -6.06 -14.49 -8.28
CA ALA A 80 -4.77 -14.02 -7.81
C ALA A 80 -4.43 -12.66 -8.42
N LEU A 81 -4.06 -11.69 -7.59
CA LEU A 81 -3.50 -10.42 -8.04
C LEU A 81 -1.98 -10.59 -8.15
N THR A 82 -1.42 -10.21 -9.28
CA THR A 82 0.03 -10.26 -9.49
C THR A 82 0.49 -8.96 -10.15
N TRP A 83 1.50 -8.34 -9.57
CA TRP A 83 2.16 -7.17 -10.11
C TRP A 83 3.65 -7.46 -10.28
N SER A 84 4.15 -7.33 -11.51
CA SER A 84 5.57 -7.57 -11.82
C SER A 84 6.45 -6.48 -11.18
N GLY A 85 7.61 -6.86 -10.67
CA GLY A 85 8.69 -5.92 -10.37
C GLY A 85 9.41 -5.49 -11.66
N GLY A 86 10.26 -4.48 -11.56
CA GLY A 86 11.12 -4.08 -12.69
C GLY A 86 11.33 -2.59 -12.88
N ASP A 87 10.65 -1.74 -12.10
CA ASP A 87 10.95 -0.32 -12.08
C ASP A 87 12.11 -0.09 -11.10
N ASP A 88 13.26 0.37 -11.59
CA ASP A 88 14.43 0.67 -10.74
C ASP A 88 14.31 2.02 -10.03
N ASP A 89 13.30 2.82 -10.36
CA ASP A 89 13.05 4.13 -9.79
C ASP A 89 12.23 4.03 -8.49
N PHE A 90 12.47 4.98 -7.58
CA PHE A 90 11.69 5.13 -6.34
C PHE A 90 10.22 5.52 -6.59
N VAL A 91 9.95 6.17 -7.73
CA VAL A 91 8.59 6.53 -8.16
C VAL A 91 8.11 5.50 -9.16
N PRO A 92 6.96 4.85 -8.93
CA PRO A 92 6.46 3.83 -9.84
C PRO A 92 6.14 4.42 -11.22
N SER A 93 6.44 3.64 -12.26
CA SER A 93 6.06 3.98 -13.63
C SER A 93 4.55 4.08 -13.77
N LEU A 94 4.10 4.76 -14.83
CA LEU A 94 2.68 4.80 -15.20
C LEU A 94 2.09 3.40 -15.35
N LYS A 95 2.87 2.47 -15.90
CA LYS A 95 2.48 1.08 -16.03
C LYS A 95 2.20 0.45 -14.67
N ARG A 96 3.12 0.61 -13.70
CA ARG A 96 2.94 0.08 -12.35
C ARG A 96 1.71 0.67 -11.67
N ILE A 97 1.50 1.97 -11.76
CA ILE A 97 0.31 2.62 -11.21
C ILE A 97 -0.96 2.07 -11.86
N SER A 98 -0.96 1.94 -13.19
CA SER A 98 -2.08 1.35 -13.96
C SER A 98 -2.37 -0.10 -13.55
N ASP A 99 -1.33 -0.93 -13.40
CA ASP A 99 -1.48 -2.33 -12.99
C ASP A 99 -2.05 -2.48 -11.56
N VAL A 100 -1.67 -1.58 -10.65
CA VAL A 100 -2.08 -1.64 -9.22
C VAL A 100 -3.45 -0.99 -8.98
N ILE A 101 -3.71 0.17 -9.57
CA ILE A 101 -4.93 0.97 -9.34
C ILE A 101 -6.02 0.65 -10.37
N GLY A 102 -5.62 0.34 -11.59
CA GLY A 102 -6.47 0.09 -12.74
C GLY A 102 -6.14 1.01 -13.91
N THR A 103 -6.28 0.48 -15.13
CA THR A 103 -6.04 1.21 -16.39
C THR A 103 -6.95 2.42 -16.51
N GLU A 104 -8.21 2.30 -16.11
CA GLU A 104 -9.19 3.38 -16.12
C GLU A 104 -8.71 4.63 -15.36
N PHE A 105 -7.99 4.45 -14.25
CA PHE A 105 -7.39 5.59 -13.53
C PHE A 105 -6.29 6.26 -14.34
N ALA A 106 -5.39 5.49 -14.93
CA ALA A 106 -4.29 6.04 -15.72
C ALA A 106 -4.80 6.88 -16.92
N ASP A 107 -5.90 6.43 -17.56
CA ASP A 107 -6.53 7.11 -18.68
C ASP A 107 -7.29 8.39 -18.27
N ASN A 108 -7.66 8.49 -16.98
CA ASN A 108 -8.41 9.61 -16.41
C ASN A 108 -7.61 10.40 -15.37
N ALA A 109 -6.29 10.48 -15.52
CA ALA A 109 -5.43 11.20 -14.59
C ALA A 109 -4.42 12.08 -15.33
N ILE A 110 -4.01 13.15 -14.69
CA ILE A 110 -2.93 14.03 -15.14
C ILE A 110 -1.68 13.78 -14.29
N LYS A 111 -0.51 13.98 -14.92
CA LYS A 111 0.76 13.97 -14.19
C LYS A 111 0.88 15.21 -13.32
N VAL A 112 1.30 14.98 -12.08
CA VAL A 112 1.67 16.05 -11.15
C VAL A 112 3.19 16.06 -11.04
N ASN A 113 3.78 17.24 -11.21
CA ASN A 113 5.20 17.50 -10.99
C ASN A 113 5.34 18.94 -10.54
N ALA A 114 5.67 19.17 -9.28
CA ALA A 114 5.79 20.48 -8.69
C ALA A 114 6.86 20.50 -7.60
N VAL A 115 7.50 21.66 -7.44
CA VAL A 115 8.47 21.92 -6.37
C VAL A 115 8.07 23.21 -5.67
N ARG A 116 7.98 23.16 -4.35
CA ARG A 116 7.73 24.35 -3.53
C ARG A 116 8.40 24.19 -2.17
N GLU A 117 9.17 25.20 -1.76
CA GLU A 117 9.78 25.29 -0.42
C GLU A 117 10.58 24.04 -0.03
N GLY A 118 11.28 23.42 -1.00
CA GLY A 118 12.05 22.18 -0.75
C GLY A 118 11.22 20.90 -0.74
N VAL A 119 9.91 20.97 -0.98
CA VAL A 119 9.05 19.80 -1.16
C VAL A 119 8.89 19.52 -2.64
N PHE A 120 9.26 18.30 -3.06
CA PHE A 120 9.03 17.79 -4.40
C PHE A 120 7.77 16.95 -4.38
N LEU A 121 6.81 17.27 -5.25
CA LEU A 121 5.56 16.55 -5.41
C LEU A 121 5.49 15.95 -6.81
N THR A 122 5.38 14.62 -6.88
CA THR A 122 5.21 13.90 -8.14
C THR A 122 4.04 12.92 -8.06
N GLY A 123 3.58 12.41 -9.19
CA GLY A 123 2.56 11.36 -9.23
C GLY A 123 1.46 11.59 -10.25
N LEU A 124 0.27 11.08 -9.94
CA LEU A 124 -0.95 11.20 -10.75
C LEU A 124 -2.11 11.74 -9.94
N ALA A 125 -2.85 12.67 -10.51
CA ALA A 125 -4.10 13.21 -9.95
C ALA A 125 -5.24 12.93 -10.93
N GLY A 126 -6.29 12.25 -10.47
CA GLY A 126 -7.46 11.92 -11.28
C GLY A 126 -8.23 13.17 -11.72
N LEU A 127 -8.79 13.13 -12.91
CA LEU A 127 -9.71 14.17 -13.37
C LEU A 127 -10.90 14.29 -12.41
N PRO A 128 -11.51 15.47 -12.22
CA PRO A 128 -12.67 15.65 -11.34
C PRO A 128 -13.85 14.72 -11.67
N SER A 129 -14.00 14.36 -12.95
CA SER A 129 -15.00 13.41 -13.42
C SER A 129 -14.73 11.97 -12.94
N TYR A 130 -13.46 11.61 -12.69
CA TYR A 130 -13.04 10.32 -12.18
C TYR A 130 -12.87 10.36 -10.66
N ASN A 131 -13.96 10.20 -9.94
CA ASN A 131 -14.00 10.34 -8.48
C ASN A 131 -14.66 9.12 -7.81
N ARG A 132 -14.57 9.05 -6.48
CA ARG A 132 -15.12 7.96 -5.67
C ARG A 132 -15.94 8.51 -4.50
N ALA A 133 -16.82 7.67 -3.94
CA ALA A 133 -17.61 8.01 -2.76
C ALA A 133 -16.78 8.02 -1.45
N SER A 134 -15.55 7.52 -1.48
CA SER A 134 -14.67 7.48 -0.30
C SER A 134 -13.23 7.84 -0.65
N ALA A 135 -12.47 8.32 0.33
CA ALA A 135 -11.07 8.68 0.18
C ALA A 135 -10.09 7.48 0.18
N THR A 136 -10.59 6.24 0.13
CA THR A 136 -9.74 5.04 0.16
C THR A 136 -8.78 4.93 -1.01
N HIS A 137 -9.09 5.58 -2.13
CA HIS A 137 -8.28 5.62 -3.35
C HIS A 137 -7.33 6.83 -3.41
N GLN A 138 -7.01 7.42 -2.27
CA GLN A 138 -5.95 8.41 -2.13
C GLN A 138 -4.70 7.72 -1.58
N PHE A 139 -3.68 7.61 -2.42
CA PHE A 139 -2.41 6.99 -2.10
C PHE A 139 -1.36 8.09 -1.99
N ALA A 140 -0.87 8.32 -0.79
CA ALA A 140 0.16 9.32 -0.53
C ALA A 140 1.40 8.65 0.09
N TYR A 141 2.56 9.13 -0.34
CA TYR A 141 3.86 8.65 0.10
C TYR A 141 4.72 9.82 0.49
N VAL A 142 5.45 9.69 1.60
CA VAL A 142 6.45 10.65 2.05
C VAL A 142 7.79 9.93 2.15
N ASN A 143 8.77 10.39 1.39
CA ASN A 143 10.10 9.76 1.31
C ASN A 143 10.01 8.23 1.12
N GLY A 144 9.17 7.78 0.18
CA GLY A 144 8.93 6.38 -0.15
C GLY A 144 8.06 5.59 0.82
N ARG A 145 7.59 6.19 1.91
CA ARG A 145 6.73 5.52 2.90
C ARG A 145 5.25 5.85 2.68
N PRO A 146 4.35 4.85 2.63
CA PRO A 146 2.92 5.11 2.53
C PRO A 146 2.41 5.79 3.80
N VAL A 147 1.67 6.88 3.63
CA VAL A 147 1.12 7.66 4.73
C VAL A 147 -0.40 7.81 4.63
N LYS A 148 -1.06 7.97 5.77
CA LYS A 148 -2.47 8.37 5.88
C LYS A 148 -2.53 9.61 6.76
N ASP A 149 -2.19 10.74 6.18
CA ASP A 149 -2.09 12.02 6.87
C ASP A 149 -3.30 12.92 6.58
N LYS A 150 -3.79 13.62 7.60
CA LYS A 150 -4.97 14.49 7.49
C LYS A 150 -4.67 15.78 6.74
N GLN A 151 -3.44 16.28 6.81
CA GLN A 151 -3.04 17.51 6.12
C GLN A 151 -2.96 17.26 4.62
N ILE A 152 -2.34 16.12 4.22
CA ILE A 152 -2.28 15.71 2.81
C ILE A 152 -3.69 15.47 2.26
N ALA A 153 -4.54 14.76 3.01
CA ALA A 153 -5.93 14.54 2.61
C ALA A 153 -6.71 15.86 2.49
N GLY A 154 -6.47 16.81 3.40
CA GLY A 154 -7.01 18.16 3.36
C GLY A 154 -6.53 18.96 2.14
N ALA A 155 -5.25 18.87 1.81
CA ALA A 155 -4.67 19.53 0.64
C ALA A 155 -5.25 18.97 -0.67
N ILE A 156 -5.38 17.64 -0.79
CA ILE A 156 -6.05 17.02 -1.92
C ILE A 156 -7.49 17.54 -2.03
N ARG A 157 -8.24 17.55 -0.93
CA ARG A 157 -9.62 18.05 -0.92
C ARG A 157 -9.72 19.51 -1.36
N ALA A 158 -8.82 20.36 -0.87
CA ALA A 158 -8.77 21.78 -1.24
C ALA A 158 -8.48 21.96 -2.73
N ALA A 159 -7.58 21.17 -3.31
CA ALA A 159 -7.25 21.23 -4.73
C ALA A 159 -8.44 20.92 -5.67
N TYR A 160 -9.44 20.19 -5.19
CA TYR A 160 -10.63 19.82 -5.97
C TYR A 160 -11.90 20.55 -5.53
N MET A 161 -11.81 21.51 -4.60
CA MET A 161 -12.96 22.13 -3.95
C MET A 161 -13.95 22.78 -4.93
N ASP A 162 -13.43 23.40 -5.98
CA ASP A 162 -14.24 24.13 -6.96
C ASP A 162 -14.69 23.29 -8.16
N THR A 163 -14.19 22.04 -8.26
CA THR A 163 -14.41 21.19 -9.44
C THR A 163 -15.10 19.87 -9.13
N MET A 164 -15.28 19.55 -7.85
CA MET A 164 -15.84 18.28 -7.39
C MET A 164 -16.91 18.48 -6.32
N ALA A 165 -17.96 17.67 -6.34
CA ALA A 165 -18.99 17.67 -5.30
C ALA A 165 -18.41 17.34 -3.92
N ARG A 166 -18.97 17.90 -2.86
CA ARG A 166 -18.45 17.83 -1.49
C ARG A 166 -18.43 16.42 -0.90
N ASP A 167 -19.29 15.54 -1.37
CA ASP A 167 -19.42 14.13 -0.98
C ASP A 167 -18.58 13.19 -1.85
N ARG A 168 -17.78 13.73 -2.76
CA ARG A 168 -16.92 12.98 -3.67
C ARG A 168 -15.45 13.17 -3.33
N HIS A 169 -14.64 12.18 -3.67
CA HIS A 169 -13.20 12.15 -3.40
C HIS A 169 -12.41 11.87 -4.67
N ALA A 170 -11.36 12.66 -4.88
CA ALA A 170 -10.41 12.44 -5.95
C ALA A 170 -9.69 11.09 -5.78
N VAL A 171 -9.39 10.45 -6.89
CA VAL A 171 -8.41 9.35 -6.93
C VAL A 171 -7.04 9.96 -7.20
N ALA A 172 -6.05 9.64 -6.38
CA ALA A 172 -4.72 10.22 -6.52
C ALA A 172 -3.64 9.26 -6.04
N VAL A 173 -2.48 9.30 -6.70
CA VAL A 173 -1.25 8.63 -6.30
C VAL A 173 -0.15 9.67 -6.27
N LEU A 174 0.27 10.09 -5.09
CA LEU A 174 1.16 11.24 -4.89
C LEU A 174 2.39 10.84 -4.07
N PHE A 175 3.54 11.27 -4.51
CA PHE A 175 4.82 11.08 -3.86
C PHE A 175 5.38 12.44 -3.46
N LEU A 176 5.66 12.61 -2.18
CA LEU A 176 6.29 13.78 -1.61
C LEU A 176 7.71 13.41 -1.18
N GLU A 177 8.66 14.17 -1.65
CA GLU A 177 10.06 14.06 -1.23
C GLU A 177 10.46 15.37 -0.56
N LEU A 178 10.96 15.29 0.65
CA LEU A 178 11.40 16.43 1.45
C LEU A 178 12.50 16.01 2.41
N GLU A 179 13.18 17.00 2.99
CA GLU A 179 14.24 16.76 3.95
C GLU A 179 13.72 15.92 5.13
N PRO A 180 14.37 14.80 5.48
CA PRO A 180 13.90 13.90 6.55
C PRO A 180 13.68 14.58 7.90
N GLY A 181 14.46 15.62 8.22
CA GLY A 181 14.31 16.40 9.45
C GLY A 181 13.01 17.21 9.55
N LEU A 182 12.30 17.39 8.43
CA LEU A 182 11.00 18.08 8.38
C LEU A 182 9.81 17.12 8.48
N VAL A 183 10.07 15.81 8.54
CA VAL A 183 9.01 14.80 8.66
C VAL A 183 8.83 14.43 10.12
N ASP A 184 7.66 14.77 10.67
CA ASP A 184 7.25 14.28 11.99
C ASP A 184 6.80 12.82 11.85
N VAL A 185 7.45 11.91 12.59
CA VAL A 185 7.23 10.45 12.54
C VAL A 185 6.44 10.00 13.76
N ASN A 186 5.39 10.71 14.12
CA ASN A 186 4.52 10.29 15.23
C ASN A 186 3.29 9.52 14.75
#